data_a18f8243c83f70133162b3d557f10ad2
#
_entry.id   a18f8243c83f70133162b3d557f10ad2
#
_cell.length_a   1.000
_cell.length_b   1.000
_cell.length_c   1.000
_cell.angle_alpha   90.00
_cell.angle_beta   90.00
_cell.angle_gamma   90.00
#
_symmetry.space_group_name_H-M   'P 1'
#
loop_
_entity.id
_entity.type
_entity.pdbx_description
1 polymer ?
#
loop_
_entity_poly.entity_id
_entity_poly.type
_entity_poly.pdbx_seq_one_letter_code
_entity_poly.pdbx_strand_id
1 'polypeptide(L)'
;MKVVATGDVYGPLFEEFTKDTGVTVEVLSMSSGEVLSKLRAEGGTPSADLWFGGGIDAFMSAKDDGLLEPVMFDAAADLGDEYKDADGYWYSKGITIVGFLLNNSLMEELGLTAPESWDDLTDSQYEGEIVMSNPAVSGTNYAVVNALLQAKGDQGWDYFDALNNNIAYYGKRGSDPKNKVSSGEFAVGISYIDASIEQAAEENDLTIVYPSDGMPWVPEGVAVFKNAENVDAAKYFVEWLFSNDDHLRQLAEIEQKSGIKVIKPSIEGIELSYHPSLLMTEDLSLFGSQRTEILDRFEPLMGDKAATE
;
A
#
# COMPACT_ATOMS: atom_id res chain seq x y z
N MET A 1 -10.62 19.63 10.71
CA MET A 1 -10.39 18.83 9.50
C MET A 1 -10.49 17.35 9.85
N LYS A 2 -11.22 16.56 9.06
CA LYS A 2 -11.35 15.10 9.24
C LYS A 2 -10.52 14.38 8.19
N VAL A 3 -9.71 13.43 8.63
CA VAL A 3 -8.80 12.67 7.77
C VAL A 3 -9.18 11.20 7.81
N VAL A 4 -9.27 10.56 6.65
CA VAL A 4 -9.27 9.11 6.56
C VAL A 4 -7.86 8.66 6.23
N ALA A 5 -7.25 7.90 7.13
CA ALA A 5 -5.88 7.41 6.99
C ALA A 5 -5.83 5.88 6.96
N THR A 6 -4.87 5.33 6.22
CA THR A 6 -4.70 3.87 6.11
C THR A 6 -3.92 3.23 7.26
N GLY A 7 -3.54 4.01 8.27
CA GLY A 7 -2.86 3.56 9.48
C GLY A 7 -3.10 4.49 10.66
N ASP A 8 -2.85 4.01 11.85
CA ASP A 8 -3.05 4.75 13.11
C ASP A 8 -1.78 5.50 13.56
N VAL A 9 -0.66 5.34 12.83
CA VAL A 9 0.65 5.88 13.21
C VAL A 9 0.81 7.38 12.98
N TYR A 10 -0.05 8.00 12.19
CA TYR A 10 0.10 9.39 11.72
C TYR A 10 -0.25 10.47 12.75
N GLY A 11 -0.67 10.10 13.94
CA GLY A 11 -1.02 11.06 15.02
C GLY A 11 0.02 12.18 15.20
N PRO A 12 1.32 11.87 15.37
CA PRO A 12 2.37 12.89 15.55
C PRO A 12 2.49 13.88 14.39
N LEU A 13 2.30 13.46 13.15
CA LEU A 13 2.30 14.35 11.98
C LEU A 13 1.13 15.34 12.02
N PHE A 14 -0.06 14.87 12.35
CA PHE A 14 -1.24 15.71 12.43
C PHE A 14 -1.22 16.64 13.66
N GLU A 15 -0.55 16.24 14.75
CA GLU A 15 -0.30 17.10 15.91
C GLU A 15 0.65 18.25 15.55
N GLU A 16 1.71 17.97 14.76
CA GLU A 16 2.63 19.02 14.28
C GLU A 16 1.89 20.00 13.35
N PHE A 17 1.09 19.49 12.42
CA PHE A 17 0.24 20.35 11.58
C PHE A 17 -0.70 21.22 12.43
N THR A 18 -1.32 20.66 13.47
CA THR A 18 -2.19 21.41 14.38
C THR A 18 -1.42 22.49 15.13
N LYS A 19 -0.20 22.19 15.58
CA LYS A 19 0.66 23.13 16.28
C LYS A 19 1.08 24.30 15.38
N ASP A 20 1.42 24.02 14.12
CA ASP A 20 1.87 25.03 13.17
C ASP A 20 0.75 25.95 12.68
N THR A 21 -0.47 25.40 12.57
CA THR A 21 -1.57 26.08 11.85
C THR A 21 -2.77 26.42 12.73
N GLY A 22 -2.91 25.76 13.88
CA GLY A 22 -4.11 25.85 14.72
C GLY A 22 -5.29 25.01 14.20
N VAL A 23 -5.15 24.29 13.09
CA VAL A 23 -6.20 23.42 12.53
C VAL A 23 -6.18 22.09 13.27
N THR A 24 -7.26 21.78 14.01
CA THR A 24 -7.43 20.48 14.67
C THR A 24 -7.75 19.39 13.67
N VAL A 25 -7.18 18.19 13.87
CA VAL A 25 -7.36 17.03 13.00
C VAL A 25 -8.02 15.89 13.77
N GLU A 26 -9.06 15.30 13.16
CA GLU A 26 -9.70 14.06 13.59
C GLU A 26 -9.39 12.97 12.57
N VAL A 27 -8.89 11.81 13.02
CA VAL A 27 -8.44 10.72 12.15
C VAL A 27 -9.37 9.52 12.27
N LEU A 28 -9.75 8.95 11.12
CA LEU A 28 -10.45 7.67 10.98
C LEU A 28 -9.54 6.71 10.23
N SER A 29 -9.33 5.49 10.74
CA SER A 29 -8.54 4.47 10.08
C SER A 29 -9.40 3.60 9.17
N MET A 30 -9.03 3.50 7.88
CA MET A 30 -9.67 2.63 6.87
C MET A 30 -8.64 2.19 5.84
N SER A 31 -8.82 1.00 5.24
CA SER A 31 -8.04 0.60 4.06
C SER A 31 -8.44 1.41 2.82
N SER A 32 -7.57 1.49 1.80
CA SER A 32 -7.84 2.29 0.59
C SER A 32 -9.08 1.83 -0.18
N GLY A 33 -9.33 0.51 -0.23
CA GLY A 33 -10.54 -0.04 -0.85
C GLY A 33 -11.82 0.31 -0.09
N GLU A 34 -11.77 0.30 1.26
CA GLU A 34 -12.90 0.74 2.10
C GLU A 34 -13.19 2.23 1.90
N VAL A 35 -12.14 3.08 1.83
CA VAL A 35 -12.31 4.53 1.57
C VAL A 35 -13.00 4.76 0.24
N LEU A 36 -12.53 4.11 -0.84
CA LEU A 36 -13.13 4.25 -2.17
C LEU A 36 -14.60 3.80 -2.17
N SER A 37 -14.90 2.64 -1.57
CA SER A 37 -16.26 2.11 -1.47
C SER A 37 -17.19 3.05 -0.69
N LYS A 38 -16.70 3.56 0.45
CA LYS A 38 -17.45 4.53 1.26
C LYS A 38 -17.72 5.82 0.50
N LEU A 39 -16.70 6.38 -0.16
CA LEU A 39 -16.80 7.62 -0.91
C LEU A 39 -17.82 7.53 -2.06
N ARG A 40 -17.85 6.38 -2.76
CA ARG A 40 -18.86 6.07 -3.77
C ARG A 40 -20.27 6.00 -3.16
N ALA A 41 -20.41 5.35 -2.01
CA ALA A 41 -21.70 5.21 -1.32
C ALA A 41 -22.23 6.56 -0.78
N GLU A 42 -21.36 7.50 -0.44
CA GLU A 42 -21.69 8.85 0.03
C GLU A 42 -22.18 9.79 -1.10
N GLY A 43 -22.08 9.35 -2.36
CA GLY A 43 -22.69 10.05 -3.51
C GLY A 43 -22.14 11.46 -3.73
N GLY A 44 -20.86 11.70 -3.44
CA GLY A 44 -20.18 12.99 -3.67
C GLY A 44 -20.33 14.01 -2.53
N THR A 45 -20.83 13.60 -1.37
CA THR A 45 -20.81 14.41 -0.14
C THR A 45 -20.01 13.64 0.93
N PRO A 46 -18.68 13.76 0.92
CA PRO A 46 -17.82 12.97 1.80
C PRO A 46 -17.98 13.35 3.27
N SER A 47 -17.86 12.36 4.16
CA SER A 47 -17.88 12.58 5.61
C SER A 47 -16.51 12.99 6.18
N ALA A 48 -15.48 13.04 5.36
CA ALA A 48 -14.12 13.48 5.68
C ALA A 48 -13.60 14.49 4.64
N ASP A 49 -12.45 15.11 4.92
CA ASP A 49 -11.89 16.18 4.11
C ASP A 49 -10.68 15.74 3.30
N LEU A 50 -9.84 14.84 3.88
CA LEU A 50 -8.57 14.41 3.34
C LEU A 50 -8.48 12.88 3.37
N TRP A 51 -7.90 12.31 2.31
CA TRP A 51 -7.47 10.91 2.23
C TRP A 51 -5.95 10.83 2.36
N PHE A 52 -5.45 10.05 3.31
CA PHE A 52 -4.03 9.95 3.61
C PHE A 52 -3.54 8.49 3.65
N GLY A 53 -2.72 8.11 2.66
CA GLY A 53 -2.13 6.77 2.55
C GLY A 53 -2.99 5.76 1.78
N GLY A 54 -2.39 4.63 1.50
CA GLY A 54 -2.92 3.57 0.66
C GLY A 54 -2.52 3.68 -0.80
N GLY A 55 -2.65 2.58 -1.54
CA GLY A 55 -2.22 2.48 -2.92
C GLY A 55 -2.97 3.43 -3.86
N ILE A 56 -2.23 4.01 -4.81
CA ILE A 56 -2.77 5.02 -5.75
C ILE A 56 -3.84 4.49 -6.70
N ASP A 57 -4.00 3.17 -6.84
CA ASP A 57 -5.05 2.53 -7.64
C ASP A 57 -6.45 3.04 -7.26
N ALA A 58 -6.71 3.14 -5.97
CA ALA A 58 -7.98 3.64 -5.45
C ALA A 58 -8.13 5.17 -5.65
N PHE A 59 -7.02 5.94 -5.57
CA PHE A 59 -7.03 7.38 -5.85
C PHE A 59 -7.29 7.67 -7.33
N MET A 60 -6.68 6.91 -8.23
CA MET A 60 -6.94 7.00 -9.67
C MET A 60 -8.42 6.73 -9.97
N SER A 61 -8.98 5.66 -9.38
CA SER A 61 -10.40 5.34 -9.52
C SER A 61 -11.30 6.45 -8.96
N ALA A 62 -10.94 7.03 -7.80
CA ALA A 62 -11.69 8.15 -7.22
C ALA A 62 -11.61 9.42 -8.08
N LYS A 63 -10.48 9.70 -8.74
CA LYS A 63 -10.35 10.78 -9.73
C LYS A 63 -11.28 10.55 -10.91
N ASP A 64 -11.27 9.35 -11.49
CA ASP A 64 -12.11 9.00 -12.64
C ASP A 64 -13.61 9.10 -12.31
N ASP A 65 -14.00 8.78 -11.09
CA ASP A 65 -15.35 8.96 -10.56
C ASP A 65 -15.69 10.44 -10.24
N GLY A 66 -14.73 11.36 -10.35
CA GLY A 66 -14.90 12.78 -10.07
C GLY A 66 -15.11 13.09 -8.58
N LEU A 67 -14.53 12.30 -7.68
CA LEU A 67 -14.71 12.35 -6.22
C LEU A 67 -13.60 13.12 -5.50
N LEU A 68 -12.53 13.53 -6.21
CA LEU A 68 -11.40 14.26 -5.66
C LEU A 68 -11.41 15.74 -6.08
N GLU A 69 -10.78 16.58 -5.29
CA GLU A 69 -10.58 18.01 -5.50
C GLU A 69 -9.11 18.28 -5.83
N PRO A 70 -8.77 19.00 -6.91
CA PRO A 70 -7.38 19.26 -7.25
C PRO A 70 -6.74 20.28 -6.30
N VAL A 71 -5.45 20.07 -6.03
CA VAL A 71 -4.59 20.95 -5.27
C VAL A 71 -3.33 21.23 -6.08
N MET A 72 -3.04 22.48 -6.38
CA MET A 72 -1.83 22.88 -7.10
C MET A 72 -0.94 23.71 -6.19
N PHE A 73 0.33 23.34 -6.08
CA PHE A 73 1.34 24.04 -5.27
C PHE A 73 2.76 23.87 -5.87
N ASP A 74 3.64 24.85 -5.63
CA ASP A 74 4.93 24.94 -6.30
C ASP A 74 5.86 23.74 -5.97
N ALA A 75 5.87 23.29 -4.71
CA ALA A 75 6.73 22.18 -4.28
C ALA A 75 6.37 20.82 -4.92
N ALA A 76 5.17 20.69 -5.54
CA ALA A 76 4.84 19.51 -6.31
C ALA A 76 5.75 19.27 -7.53
N ALA A 77 6.46 20.32 -8.00
CA ALA A 77 7.43 20.21 -9.08
C ALA A 77 8.63 19.32 -8.72
N ASP A 78 8.95 19.20 -7.43
CA ASP A 78 10.08 18.40 -6.94
C ASP A 78 9.78 16.89 -6.91
N LEU A 79 8.52 16.49 -7.08
CA LEU A 79 8.12 15.09 -7.18
C LEU A 79 8.25 14.62 -8.63
N GLY A 80 8.69 13.38 -8.83
CA GLY A 80 8.68 12.75 -10.15
C GLY A 80 7.27 12.72 -10.75
N ASP A 81 7.17 12.84 -12.08
CA ASP A 81 5.86 12.92 -12.76
C ASP A 81 4.99 11.69 -12.58
N GLU A 82 5.59 10.53 -12.37
CA GLU A 82 4.91 9.27 -12.11
C GLU A 82 4.34 9.14 -10.68
N TYR A 83 4.76 10.05 -9.77
CA TYR A 83 4.34 10.04 -8.37
C TYR A 83 3.32 11.13 -8.03
N LYS A 84 2.73 11.74 -9.03
CA LYS A 84 1.68 12.76 -8.87
C LYS A 84 0.70 12.73 -10.03
N ASP A 85 -0.50 13.17 -9.78
CA ASP A 85 -1.46 13.44 -10.84
C ASP A 85 -1.11 14.75 -11.56
N ALA A 86 -1.13 14.76 -12.89
CA ALA A 86 -0.78 15.95 -13.68
C ALA A 86 -1.71 17.15 -13.44
N ASP A 87 -2.97 16.88 -13.07
CA ASP A 87 -3.98 17.88 -12.75
C ASP A 87 -4.10 18.15 -11.23
N GLY A 88 -3.25 17.52 -10.40
CA GLY A 88 -3.17 17.74 -8.97
C GLY A 88 -4.24 17.06 -8.12
N TYR A 89 -4.87 15.99 -8.60
CA TYR A 89 -5.89 15.27 -7.84
C TYR A 89 -5.33 14.37 -6.73
N TRP A 90 -4.10 13.91 -6.88
CA TRP A 90 -3.39 13.14 -5.85
C TRP A 90 -1.87 13.32 -5.96
N TYR A 91 -1.19 13.11 -4.86
CA TYR A 91 0.27 13.12 -4.74
C TYR A 91 0.72 11.89 -3.97
N SER A 92 1.85 11.31 -4.35
CA SER A 92 2.47 10.24 -3.56
C SER A 92 3.29 10.81 -2.42
N LYS A 93 3.12 10.26 -1.22
CA LYS A 93 3.91 10.59 -0.04
C LYS A 93 5.08 9.63 0.20
N GLY A 94 5.20 8.59 -0.62
CA GLY A 94 6.22 7.56 -0.57
C GLY A 94 5.77 6.34 -1.37
N ILE A 95 6.60 5.29 -1.36
CA ILE A 95 6.21 3.99 -1.91
C ILE A 95 6.25 2.91 -0.83
N THR A 96 5.40 1.90 -1.01
CA THR A 96 5.45 0.65 -0.26
C THR A 96 5.94 -0.44 -1.19
N ILE A 97 6.89 -1.26 -0.72
CA ILE A 97 7.41 -2.43 -1.42
C ILE A 97 6.82 -3.71 -0.82
N VAL A 98 6.78 -4.78 -1.61
CA VAL A 98 6.22 -6.07 -1.18
C VAL A 98 7.24 -7.19 -1.39
N GLY A 99 7.29 -8.09 -0.40
CA GLY A 99 8.09 -9.29 -0.42
C GLY A 99 7.44 -10.38 0.43
N PHE A 100 8.26 -11.32 0.91
CA PHE A 100 7.77 -12.43 1.73
C PHE A 100 8.27 -12.33 3.16
N LEU A 101 7.42 -12.72 4.09
CA LEU A 101 7.74 -12.90 5.50
C LEU A 101 7.59 -14.37 5.83
N LEU A 102 8.62 -14.99 6.38
CA LEU A 102 8.66 -16.41 6.70
C LEU A 102 8.72 -16.62 8.21
N ASN A 103 7.91 -17.52 8.74
CA ASN A 103 8.04 -18.00 10.12
C ASN A 103 9.05 -19.16 10.17
N ASN A 104 10.25 -18.91 10.71
CA ASN A 104 11.36 -19.87 10.68
C ASN A 104 11.01 -21.18 11.39
N SER A 105 10.30 -21.12 12.51
CA SER A 105 9.88 -22.29 13.26
C SER A 105 8.92 -23.17 12.46
N LEU A 106 7.92 -22.58 11.77
CA LEU A 106 7.00 -23.35 10.93
C LEU A 106 7.69 -23.87 9.65
N MET A 107 8.57 -23.07 9.04
CA MET A 107 9.37 -23.54 7.90
C MET A 107 10.17 -24.79 8.24
N GLU A 108 10.80 -24.84 9.43
CA GLU A 108 11.56 -26.01 9.91
C GLU A 108 10.63 -27.18 10.24
N GLU A 109 9.53 -26.94 10.99
CA GLU A 109 8.58 -27.98 11.41
C GLU A 109 7.94 -28.69 10.22
N LEU A 110 7.57 -27.95 9.20
CA LEU A 110 6.93 -28.45 7.98
C LEU A 110 7.94 -28.94 6.92
N GLY A 111 9.24 -28.69 7.14
CA GLY A 111 10.30 -29.06 6.19
C GLY A 111 10.26 -28.29 4.88
N LEU A 112 9.77 -27.01 4.91
CA LEU A 112 9.64 -26.17 3.74
C LEU A 112 10.98 -25.52 3.37
N THR A 113 11.25 -25.41 2.06
CA THR A 113 12.38 -24.63 1.55
C THR A 113 11.97 -23.16 1.49
N ALA A 114 12.86 -22.23 1.85
CA ALA A 114 12.56 -20.81 1.73
C ALA A 114 12.38 -20.41 0.24
N PRO A 115 11.28 -19.71 -0.12
CA PRO A 115 11.08 -19.20 -1.48
C PRO A 115 12.04 -18.04 -1.75
N GLU A 116 12.63 -17.97 -2.94
CA GLU A 116 13.51 -16.90 -3.39
C GLU A 116 12.87 -16.02 -4.48
N SER A 117 11.78 -16.50 -5.09
CA SER A 117 11.09 -15.86 -6.20
C SER A 117 9.57 -16.00 -6.08
N TRP A 118 8.83 -15.20 -6.87
CA TRP A 118 7.38 -15.34 -6.96
C TRP A 118 6.96 -16.70 -7.52
N ASP A 119 7.74 -17.24 -8.47
CA ASP A 119 7.43 -18.55 -9.05
C ASP A 119 7.55 -19.68 -8.05
N ASP A 120 8.46 -19.59 -7.07
CA ASP A 120 8.61 -20.60 -6.03
C ASP A 120 7.35 -20.75 -5.16
N LEU A 121 6.58 -19.66 -4.98
CA LEU A 121 5.34 -19.70 -4.20
C LEU A 121 4.25 -20.59 -4.82
N THR A 122 4.41 -21.02 -6.07
CA THR A 122 3.50 -21.96 -6.73
C THR A 122 3.84 -23.45 -6.49
N ASP A 123 4.97 -23.73 -5.82
CA ASP A 123 5.33 -25.10 -5.47
C ASP A 123 4.35 -25.68 -4.46
N SER A 124 3.92 -26.90 -4.68
CA SER A 124 2.95 -27.61 -3.85
C SER A 124 3.39 -27.86 -2.40
N GLN A 125 4.69 -27.69 -2.08
CA GLN A 125 5.15 -27.73 -0.70
C GLN A 125 4.48 -26.69 0.20
N TYR A 126 3.99 -25.56 -0.40
CA TYR A 126 3.35 -24.49 0.36
C TYR A 126 1.82 -24.59 0.41
N GLU A 127 1.23 -25.72 0.00
CA GLU A 127 -0.23 -25.90 -0.02
C GLU A 127 -0.86 -25.57 1.35
N GLY A 128 -1.68 -24.50 1.40
CA GLY A 128 -2.34 -24.06 2.62
C GLY A 128 -1.45 -23.32 3.63
N GLU A 129 -0.23 -22.91 3.25
CA GLU A 129 0.73 -22.27 4.14
C GLU A 129 1.01 -20.80 3.79
N ILE A 130 0.43 -20.28 2.71
CA ILE A 130 0.61 -18.90 2.30
C ILE A 130 -0.60 -18.06 2.71
N VAL A 131 -0.34 -16.87 3.24
CA VAL A 131 -1.36 -15.83 3.50
C VAL A 131 -1.04 -14.57 2.71
N MET A 132 -2.05 -13.97 2.08
CA MET A 132 -2.01 -12.61 1.54
C MET A 132 -3.30 -11.86 1.88
N SER A 133 -3.36 -10.57 1.63
CA SER A 133 -4.61 -9.81 1.84
C SER A 133 -5.43 -9.75 0.56
N ASN A 134 -6.76 -9.63 0.73
CA ASN A 134 -7.68 -9.44 -0.38
C ASN A 134 -7.32 -8.16 -1.17
N PRO A 135 -7.01 -8.25 -2.48
CA PRO A 135 -6.60 -7.10 -3.29
C PRO A 135 -7.71 -6.05 -3.47
N ALA A 136 -8.98 -6.40 -3.25
CA ALA A 136 -10.07 -5.42 -3.31
C ALA A 136 -10.04 -4.42 -2.15
N VAL A 137 -9.49 -4.82 -1.00
CA VAL A 137 -9.41 -3.96 0.21
C VAL A 137 -8.00 -3.46 0.49
N SER A 138 -6.95 -4.18 0.08
CA SER A 138 -5.56 -3.82 0.28
C SER A 138 -4.91 -3.33 -1.01
N GLY A 139 -4.64 -2.03 -1.11
CA GLY A 139 -3.91 -1.46 -2.25
C GLY A 139 -2.51 -2.07 -2.43
N THR A 140 -1.82 -2.44 -1.35
CA THR A 140 -0.54 -3.15 -1.40
C THR A 140 -0.67 -4.52 -2.10
N ASN A 141 -1.69 -5.29 -1.76
CA ASN A 141 -1.90 -6.61 -2.39
C ASN A 141 -2.50 -6.48 -3.80
N TYR A 142 -3.27 -5.42 -4.08
CA TYR A 142 -3.65 -5.09 -5.46
C TYR A 142 -2.41 -4.79 -6.32
N ALA A 143 -1.42 -4.05 -5.78
CA ALA A 143 -0.17 -3.80 -6.48
C ALA A 143 0.58 -5.10 -6.82
N VAL A 144 0.60 -6.08 -5.92
CA VAL A 144 1.17 -7.42 -6.22
C VAL A 144 0.47 -8.06 -7.41
N VAL A 145 -0.87 -8.05 -7.42
CA VAL A 145 -1.64 -8.66 -8.52
C VAL A 145 -1.36 -7.93 -9.83
N ASN A 146 -1.42 -6.60 -9.83
CA ASN A 146 -1.19 -5.78 -11.03
C ASN A 146 0.24 -5.94 -11.56
N ALA A 147 1.26 -5.84 -10.71
CA ALA A 147 2.67 -5.98 -11.08
C ALA A 147 2.97 -7.35 -11.70
N LEU A 148 2.50 -8.42 -11.07
CA LEU A 148 2.73 -9.77 -11.57
C LEU A 148 1.96 -10.06 -12.87
N LEU A 149 0.77 -9.51 -13.04
CA LEU A 149 0.05 -9.59 -14.33
C LEU A 149 0.82 -8.86 -15.44
N GLN A 150 1.37 -7.67 -15.15
CA GLN A 150 2.20 -6.95 -16.11
C GLN A 150 3.48 -7.74 -16.45
N ALA A 151 4.19 -8.25 -15.44
CA ALA A 151 5.45 -8.98 -15.62
C ALA A 151 5.28 -10.31 -16.35
N LYS A 152 4.20 -11.05 -16.07
CA LYS A 152 3.95 -12.39 -16.61
C LYS A 152 3.08 -12.38 -17.87
N GLY A 153 2.46 -11.24 -18.23
CA GLY A 153 1.63 -11.10 -19.42
C GLY A 153 0.53 -12.17 -19.51
N ASP A 154 0.48 -12.88 -20.66
CA ASP A 154 -0.55 -13.90 -20.91
C ASP A 154 -0.57 -15.04 -19.88
N GLN A 155 0.54 -15.29 -19.18
CA GLN A 155 0.68 -16.34 -18.15
C GLN A 155 0.31 -15.85 -16.74
N GLY A 156 0.01 -14.57 -16.56
CA GLY A 156 -0.24 -13.99 -15.25
C GLY A 156 -1.41 -14.63 -14.51
N TRP A 157 -2.50 -14.93 -15.20
CA TRP A 157 -3.66 -15.56 -14.59
C TRP A 157 -3.44 -17.05 -14.27
N ASP A 158 -2.71 -17.79 -15.12
CA ASP A 158 -2.32 -19.15 -14.82
C ASP A 158 -1.43 -19.22 -13.59
N TYR A 159 -0.56 -18.22 -13.40
CA TYR A 159 0.23 -18.06 -12.18
C TYR A 159 -0.66 -17.86 -10.94
N PHE A 160 -1.66 -16.98 -11.00
CA PHE A 160 -2.55 -16.76 -9.85
C PHE A 160 -3.44 -17.97 -9.56
N ASP A 161 -3.87 -18.72 -10.56
CA ASP A 161 -4.55 -20.01 -10.38
C ASP A 161 -3.66 -21.01 -9.62
N ALA A 162 -2.38 -21.10 -10.00
CA ALA A 162 -1.42 -21.96 -9.32
C ALA A 162 -1.13 -21.48 -7.89
N LEU A 163 -0.84 -20.18 -7.68
CA LEU A 163 -0.58 -19.59 -6.37
C LEU A 163 -1.79 -19.77 -5.44
N ASN A 164 -3.01 -19.61 -5.94
CA ASN A 164 -4.22 -19.76 -5.13
C ASN A 164 -4.36 -21.15 -4.51
N ASN A 165 -3.81 -22.22 -5.09
CA ASN A 165 -3.81 -23.53 -4.46
C ASN A 165 -3.06 -23.52 -3.13
N ASN A 166 -2.00 -22.70 -3.02
CA ASN A 166 -1.14 -22.60 -1.86
C ASN A 166 -1.60 -21.52 -0.86
N ILE A 167 -2.44 -20.57 -1.29
CA ILE A 167 -3.04 -19.57 -0.37
C ILE A 167 -4.04 -20.27 0.55
N ALA A 168 -3.86 -20.10 1.85
CA ALA A 168 -4.80 -20.56 2.87
C ALA A 168 -5.88 -19.53 3.16
N TYR A 169 -5.53 -18.23 3.11
CA TYR A 169 -6.39 -17.18 3.62
C TYR A 169 -6.10 -15.83 2.92
N TYR A 170 -7.17 -15.11 2.59
CA TYR A 170 -7.10 -13.72 2.13
C TYR A 170 -7.61 -12.78 3.22
N GLY A 171 -6.69 -12.00 3.81
CA GLY A 171 -6.98 -11.09 4.91
C GLY A 171 -7.75 -9.84 4.49
N LYS A 172 -8.33 -9.15 5.48
CA LYS A 172 -9.10 -7.90 5.30
C LYS A 172 -8.25 -6.64 5.28
N ARG A 173 -7.02 -6.72 5.82
CA ARG A 173 -6.10 -5.58 5.96
C ARG A 173 -4.72 -5.93 5.41
N GLY A 174 -3.99 -4.92 4.91
CA GLY A 174 -2.61 -5.10 4.47
C GLY A 174 -1.68 -5.67 5.54
N SER A 175 -1.99 -5.47 6.84
CA SER A 175 -1.23 -6.00 7.97
C SER A 175 -1.55 -7.44 8.36
N ASP A 176 -2.61 -8.05 7.81
CA ASP A 176 -3.02 -9.42 8.20
C ASP A 176 -1.94 -10.46 7.92
N PRO A 177 -1.22 -10.47 6.77
CA PRO A 177 -0.15 -11.44 6.53
C PRO A 177 0.95 -11.35 7.59
N LYS A 178 1.41 -10.13 7.93
CA LYS A 178 2.38 -9.94 9.02
C LYS A 178 1.88 -10.53 10.33
N ASN A 179 0.67 -10.18 10.74
CA ASN A 179 0.13 -10.59 12.03
C ASN A 179 0.01 -12.11 12.13
N LYS A 180 -0.48 -12.76 11.07
CA LYS A 180 -0.69 -14.21 11.02
C LYS A 180 0.61 -15.02 10.96
N VAL A 181 1.61 -14.53 10.25
CA VAL A 181 2.93 -15.16 10.23
C VAL A 181 3.65 -14.94 11.57
N SER A 182 3.58 -13.75 12.16
CA SER A 182 4.17 -13.46 13.47
C SER A 182 3.54 -14.28 14.60
N SER A 183 2.23 -14.58 14.49
CA SER A 183 1.54 -15.43 15.48
C SER A 183 1.79 -16.93 15.29
N GLY A 184 2.45 -17.34 14.20
CA GLY A 184 2.69 -18.74 13.88
C GLY A 184 1.45 -19.46 13.33
N GLU A 185 0.51 -18.74 12.72
CA GLU A 185 -0.65 -19.37 12.08
C GLU A 185 -0.30 -19.89 10.67
N PHE A 186 0.62 -19.23 9.96
CA PHE A 186 1.06 -19.58 8.61
C PHE A 186 2.55 -19.43 8.45
N ALA A 187 3.13 -20.26 7.57
CA ALA A 187 4.56 -20.27 7.33
C ALA A 187 5.04 -19.11 6.47
N VAL A 188 4.23 -18.65 5.50
CA VAL A 188 4.61 -17.63 4.50
C VAL A 188 3.56 -16.53 4.41
N GLY A 189 3.97 -15.27 4.48
CA GLY A 189 3.14 -14.11 4.27
C GLY A 189 3.61 -13.27 3.08
N ILE A 190 2.71 -12.98 2.13
CA ILE A 190 2.94 -11.95 1.12
C ILE A 190 2.60 -10.61 1.77
N SER A 191 3.61 -9.81 2.12
CA SER A 191 3.47 -8.63 2.96
C SER A 191 4.24 -7.43 2.42
N TYR A 192 3.78 -6.22 2.77
CA TYR A 192 4.63 -5.05 2.64
C TYR A 192 5.89 -5.22 3.50
N ILE A 193 6.96 -4.54 3.12
CA ILE A 193 8.21 -4.49 3.88
C ILE A 193 8.48 -3.06 4.32
N ASP A 194 8.67 -2.88 5.61
CA ASP A 194 9.07 -1.64 6.27
C ASP A 194 9.81 -1.99 7.58
N ALA A 195 10.30 -0.98 8.30
CA ALA A 195 11.04 -1.23 9.54
C ALA A 195 10.17 -1.86 10.64
N SER A 196 8.83 -1.74 10.58
CA SER A 196 7.95 -2.44 11.53
C SER A 196 7.92 -3.96 11.26
N ILE A 197 8.11 -4.35 10.01
CA ILE A 197 8.27 -5.75 9.61
C ILE A 197 9.68 -6.24 10.01
N GLU A 198 10.71 -5.41 9.81
CA GLU A 198 12.09 -5.73 10.23
C GLU A 198 12.16 -5.96 11.74
N GLN A 199 11.53 -5.07 12.54
CA GLN A 199 11.41 -5.24 13.98
C GLN A 199 10.63 -6.52 14.35
N ALA A 200 9.47 -6.76 13.71
CA ALA A 200 8.69 -7.96 13.95
C ALA A 200 9.47 -9.24 13.62
N ALA A 201 10.30 -9.19 12.58
CA ALA A 201 11.14 -10.31 12.17
C ALA A 201 12.19 -10.64 13.25
N GLU A 202 12.84 -9.61 13.82
CA GLU A 202 13.81 -9.79 14.91
C GLU A 202 13.14 -10.34 16.20
N GLU A 203 11.95 -9.84 16.54
CA GLU A 203 11.23 -10.19 17.77
C GLU A 203 10.60 -11.60 17.74
N ASN A 204 10.22 -12.10 16.56
CA ASN A 204 9.42 -13.32 16.40
C ASN A 204 10.12 -14.43 15.61
N ASP A 205 11.43 -14.37 15.43
CA ASP A 205 12.21 -15.33 14.64
C ASP A 205 11.63 -15.52 13.22
N LEU A 206 11.50 -14.41 12.49
CA LEU A 206 11.02 -14.40 11.13
C LEU A 206 12.13 -14.04 10.16
N THR A 207 12.02 -14.48 8.92
CA THR A 207 12.91 -14.10 7.82
C THR A 207 12.16 -13.25 6.80
N ILE A 208 12.75 -12.12 6.40
CA ILE A 208 12.26 -11.30 5.28
C ILE A 208 12.97 -11.74 4.01
N VAL A 209 12.19 -12.00 2.96
CA VAL A 209 12.71 -12.32 1.63
C VAL A 209 12.35 -11.21 0.66
N TYR A 210 13.37 -10.66 0.01
CA TYR A 210 13.25 -9.77 -1.14
C TYR A 210 13.28 -10.62 -2.41
N PRO A 211 12.16 -10.79 -3.12
CA PRO A 211 12.10 -11.69 -4.28
C PRO A 211 13.16 -11.35 -5.33
N SER A 212 13.89 -12.38 -5.79
CA SER A 212 15.00 -12.23 -6.74
C SER A 212 14.54 -11.82 -8.14
N ASP A 213 13.29 -12.11 -8.48
CA ASP A 213 12.62 -11.76 -9.72
C ASP A 213 11.88 -10.41 -9.67
N GLY A 214 12.08 -9.66 -8.58
CA GLY A 214 11.65 -8.29 -8.40
C GLY A 214 10.58 -8.08 -7.33
N MET A 215 10.57 -6.89 -6.76
CA MET A 215 9.59 -6.47 -5.75
C MET A 215 8.48 -5.66 -6.40
N PRO A 216 7.22 -6.09 -6.32
CA PRO A 216 6.08 -5.22 -6.54
C PRO A 216 6.13 -4.03 -5.60
N TRP A 217 5.69 -2.89 -6.07
CA TRP A 217 5.66 -1.67 -5.28
C TRP A 217 4.45 -0.82 -5.63
N VAL A 218 4.06 0.08 -4.74
CA VAL A 218 2.93 0.98 -4.98
C VAL A 218 3.22 2.34 -4.35
N PRO A 219 3.03 3.45 -5.10
CA PRO A 219 2.95 4.76 -4.49
C PRO A 219 1.78 4.85 -3.51
N GLU A 220 2.00 5.54 -2.39
CA GLU A 220 0.97 5.79 -1.38
C GLU A 220 0.45 7.21 -1.52
N GLY A 221 -0.85 7.35 -1.75
CA GLY A 221 -1.47 8.61 -2.12
C GLY A 221 -1.85 9.51 -0.96
N VAL A 222 -1.97 10.81 -1.27
CA VAL A 222 -2.70 11.80 -0.48
C VAL A 222 -3.57 12.62 -1.42
N ALA A 223 -4.84 12.85 -1.05
CA ALA A 223 -5.80 13.59 -1.86
C ALA A 223 -6.84 14.31 -1.01
N VAL A 224 -7.41 15.38 -1.57
CA VAL A 224 -8.52 16.12 -0.97
C VAL A 224 -9.83 15.61 -1.57
N PHE A 225 -10.82 15.36 -0.72
CA PHE A 225 -12.14 14.97 -1.18
C PHE A 225 -12.90 16.16 -1.77
N LYS A 226 -13.54 15.94 -2.90
CA LYS A 226 -14.42 16.95 -3.52
C LYS A 226 -15.65 17.19 -2.65
N ASN A 227 -16.06 18.45 -2.54
CA ASN A 227 -17.19 18.89 -1.70
C ASN A 227 -17.03 18.59 -0.20
N ALA A 228 -15.82 18.38 0.29
CA ALA A 228 -15.57 18.23 1.71
C ALA A 228 -15.91 19.53 2.48
N GLU A 229 -16.22 19.40 3.77
CA GLU A 229 -16.60 20.52 4.61
C GLU A 229 -15.43 21.52 4.83
N ASN A 230 -14.20 20.99 4.94
CA ASN A 230 -13.00 21.77 5.24
C ASN A 230 -11.95 21.65 4.11
N VAL A 231 -12.38 21.83 2.85
CA VAL A 231 -11.52 21.72 1.64
C VAL A 231 -10.26 22.58 1.75
N ASP A 232 -10.37 23.83 2.20
CA ASP A 232 -9.24 24.77 2.29
C ASP A 232 -8.19 24.28 3.31
N ALA A 233 -8.63 23.73 4.44
CA ALA A 233 -7.73 23.15 5.44
C ALA A 233 -7.03 21.88 4.91
N ALA A 234 -7.75 21.06 4.14
CA ALA A 234 -7.20 19.86 3.52
C ALA A 234 -6.17 20.21 2.43
N LYS A 235 -6.47 21.20 1.56
CA LYS A 235 -5.51 21.72 0.57
C LYS A 235 -4.27 22.29 1.24
N TYR A 236 -4.45 23.05 2.31
CA TYR A 236 -3.32 23.61 3.07
C TYR A 236 -2.46 22.52 3.71
N PHE A 237 -3.06 21.43 4.20
CA PHE A 237 -2.30 20.29 4.71
C PHE A 237 -1.40 19.65 3.62
N VAL A 238 -1.93 19.43 2.41
CA VAL A 238 -1.15 18.88 1.30
C VAL A 238 0.04 19.79 0.97
N GLU A 239 -0.19 21.08 0.84
CA GLU A 239 0.88 22.06 0.58
C GLU A 239 1.89 22.09 1.75
N TRP A 240 1.44 22.14 3.00
CA TRP A 240 2.27 22.12 4.20
C TRP A 240 3.21 20.90 4.23
N LEU A 241 2.66 19.71 3.92
CA LEU A 241 3.41 18.47 3.94
C LEU A 241 4.57 18.47 2.94
N PHE A 242 4.31 18.87 1.69
CA PHE A 242 5.30 18.77 0.62
C PHE A 242 6.22 19.99 0.48
N SER A 243 5.87 21.13 1.07
CA SER A 243 6.67 22.36 0.99
C SER A 243 7.86 22.40 1.97
N ASN A 244 7.96 21.42 2.87
CA ASN A 244 9.05 21.34 3.83
C ASN A 244 9.56 19.89 3.96
N ASP A 245 10.84 19.69 3.63
CA ASP A 245 11.47 18.37 3.73
C ASP A 245 11.52 17.82 5.16
N ASP A 246 11.45 18.68 6.20
CA ASP A 246 11.39 18.22 7.59
C ASP A 246 10.08 17.47 7.86
N HIS A 247 8.96 17.90 7.29
CA HIS A 247 7.68 17.19 7.41
C HIS A 247 7.71 15.82 6.72
N LEU A 248 8.36 15.74 5.56
CA LEU A 248 8.53 14.48 4.83
C LEU A 248 9.50 13.52 5.56
N ARG A 249 10.58 14.07 6.20
CA ARG A 249 11.47 13.27 7.06
C ARG A 249 10.74 12.74 8.29
N GLN A 250 9.95 13.59 8.95
CA GLN A 250 9.13 13.19 10.09
C GLN A 250 8.11 12.11 9.68
N LEU A 251 7.49 12.25 8.50
CA LEU A 251 6.59 11.23 7.97
C LEU A 251 7.32 9.90 7.76
N ALA A 252 8.52 9.92 7.17
CA ALA A 252 9.32 8.71 6.95
C ALA A 252 9.70 8.03 8.29
N GLU A 253 10.04 8.81 9.32
CA GLU A 253 10.31 8.30 10.67
C GLU A 253 9.05 7.67 11.32
N ILE A 254 7.90 8.33 11.20
CA ILE A 254 6.62 7.84 11.74
C ILE A 254 6.21 6.54 11.07
N GLU A 255 6.32 6.47 9.75
CA GLU A 255 5.97 5.28 8.97
C GLU A 255 7.04 4.19 9.06
N GLN A 256 8.23 4.54 9.52
CA GLN A 256 9.42 3.68 9.46
C GLN A 256 9.69 3.19 8.01
N LYS A 257 9.51 4.09 7.03
CA LYS A 257 9.67 3.80 5.61
C LYS A 257 10.62 4.79 4.94
N SER A 258 11.45 4.27 4.06
CA SER A 258 12.37 5.08 3.24
C SER A 258 11.81 5.44 1.86
N GLY A 259 10.62 4.97 1.51
CA GLY A 259 10.04 5.08 0.17
C GLY A 259 9.83 6.50 -0.36
N ILE A 260 9.82 7.52 0.52
CA ILE A 260 9.83 8.94 0.12
C ILE A 260 11.09 9.29 -0.69
N LYS A 261 12.22 8.63 -0.45
CA LYS A 261 13.47 8.82 -1.20
C LYS A 261 13.35 8.46 -2.68
N VAL A 262 12.43 7.54 -3.01
CA VAL A 262 12.14 7.17 -4.40
C VAL A 262 11.38 8.29 -5.11
N ILE A 263 10.34 8.83 -4.48
CA ILE A 263 9.48 9.86 -5.08
C ILE A 263 10.12 11.25 -5.11
N LYS A 264 11.02 11.53 -4.15
CA LYS A 264 11.79 12.79 -4.04
C LYS A 264 13.27 12.47 -3.82
N PRO A 265 14.03 12.13 -4.88
CA PRO A 265 15.45 11.75 -4.76
C PRO A 265 16.35 12.82 -4.15
N SER A 266 15.95 14.10 -4.23
CA SER A 266 16.66 15.25 -3.66
C SER A 266 16.60 15.31 -2.13
N ILE A 267 15.66 14.60 -1.48
CA ILE A 267 15.52 14.67 -0.01
C ILE A 267 16.77 14.12 0.67
N GLU A 268 17.33 14.91 1.61
CA GLU A 268 18.51 14.53 2.39
C GLU A 268 18.12 13.85 3.71
N GLY A 269 19.02 13.03 4.26
CA GLY A 269 18.84 12.39 5.56
C GLY A 269 17.97 11.13 5.55
N ILE A 270 17.55 10.66 4.37
CA ILE A 270 16.84 9.38 4.21
C ILE A 270 17.64 8.49 3.26
N GLU A 271 17.96 7.29 3.72
CA GLU A 271 18.61 6.23 2.94
C GLU A 271 17.63 5.10 2.67
N LEU A 272 17.67 4.54 1.46
CA LEU A 272 16.85 3.39 1.11
C LEU A 272 17.38 2.12 1.82
N SER A 273 16.50 1.32 2.40
CA SER A 273 16.83 0.02 3.00
C SER A 273 17.03 -1.08 1.95
N TYR A 274 16.76 -0.78 0.68
CA TYR A 274 16.87 -1.71 -0.46
C TYR A 274 17.50 -1.04 -1.67
N HIS A 275 18.00 -1.85 -2.61
CA HIS A 275 18.52 -1.32 -3.85
C HIS A 275 17.37 -1.08 -4.85
N PRO A 276 17.24 0.11 -5.47
CA PRO A 276 16.12 0.45 -6.37
C PRO A 276 15.97 -0.49 -7.58
N SER A 277 17.05 -1.18 -7.99
CA SER A 277 16.98 -2.15 -9.10
C SER A 277 16.20 -3.43 -8.78
N LEU A 278 15.83 -3.62 -7.51
CA LEU A 278 14.93 -4.71 -7.11
C LEU A 278 13.45 -4.39 -7.33
N LEU A 279 13.12 -3.12 -7.57
CA LEU A 279 11.76 -2.73 -7.90
C LEU A 279 11.38 -3.26 -9.29
N MET A 280 10.20 -3.87 -9.40
CA MET A 280 9.65 -4.28 -10.69
C MET A 280 9.43 -3.06 -11.60
N THR A 281 9.60 -3.25 -12.91
CA THR A 281 9.19 -2.23 -13.88
C THR A 281 7.69 -2.33 -14.06
N GLU A 282 6.96 -1.28 -13.71
CA GLU A 282 5.50 -1.24 -13.72
C GLU A 282 5.00 0.00 -14.47
N ASP A 283 3.93 -0.16 -15.24
CA ASP A 283 3.17 0.95 -15.79
C ASP A 283 2.06 1.34 -14.80
N LEU A 284 2.32 2.37 -14.01
CA LEU A 284 1.40 2.84 -12.97
C LEU A 284 0.06 3.33 -13.55
N SER A 285 -0.01 3.73 -14.84
CA SER A 285 -1.27 4.15 -15.47
C SER A 285 -2.30 3.02 -15.55
N LEU A 286 -1.84 1.77 -15.50
CA LEU A 286 -2.70 0.59 -15.52
C LEU A 286 -3.35 0.30 -14.16
N PHE A 287 -2.81 0.84 -13.06
CA PHE A 287 -3.32 0.57 -11.71
C PHE A 287 -4.78 0.98 -11.55
N GLY A 288 -5.13 2.19 -11.97
CA GLY A 288 -6.51 2.67 -11.93
C GLY A 288 -7.37 2.08 -13.05
N SER A 289 -6.90 2.17 -14.30
CA SER A 289 -7.68 1.82 -15.49
C SER A 289 -8.07 0.35 -15.59
N GLN A 290 -7.25 -0.56 -15.08
CA GLN A 290 -7.53 -2.02 -15.09
C GLN A 290 -8.10 -2.54 -13.76
N ARG A 291 -8.26 -1.68 -12.74
CA ARG A 291 -8.59 -2.11 -11.39
C ARG A 291 -9.86 -2.94 -11.31
N THR A 292 -10.94 -2.46 -11.88
CA THR A 292 -12.23 -3.15 -11.83
C THR A 292 -12.16 -4.51 -12.52
N GLU A 293 -11.59 -4.58 -13.73
CA GLU A 293 -11.45 -5.83 -14.48
C GLU A 293 -10.61 -6.86 -13.73
N ILE A 294 -9.47 -6.43 -13.17
CA ILE A 294 -8.59 -7.32 -12.40
C ILE A 294 -9.30 -7.86 -11.16
N LEU A 295 -9.98 -6.99 -10.39
CA LEU A 295 -10.67 -7.40 -9.17
C LEU A 295 -11.85 -8.32 -9.45
N ASP A 296 -12.66 -8.03 -10.46
CA ASP A 296 -13.79 -8.88 -10.87
C ASP A 296 -13.34 -10.28 -11.30
N ARG A 297 -12.14 -10.38 -11.89
CA ARG A 297 -11.56 -11.67 -12.27
C ARG A 297 -10.87 -12.37 -11.10
N PHE A 298 -10.31 -11.62 -10.15
CA PHE A 298 -9.60 -12.18 -8.98
C PHE A 298 -10.57 -12.69 -7.89
N GLU A 299 -11.71 -12.01 -7.70
CA GLU A 299 -12.68 -12.36 -6.65
C GLU A 299 -13.13 -13.84 -6.68
N PRO A 300 -13.49 -14.42 -7.85
CA PRO A 300 -13.85 -15.84 -7.91
C PRO A 300 -12.73 -16.80 -7.52
N LEU A 301 -11.44 -16.41 -7.71
CA LEU A 301 -10.30 -17.24 -7.32
C LEU A 301 -10.20 -17.39 -5.80
N MET A 302 -10.53 -16.34 -5.06
CA MET A 302 -10.43 -16.38 -3.59
C MET A 302 -11.41 -17.37 -2.98
N GLY A 303 -12.62 -17.48 -3.52
CA GLY A 303 -13.66 -18.40 -3.04
C GLY A 303 -13.87 -18.32 -1.53
N ASP A 304 -13.93 -19.48 -0.88
CA ASP A 304 -14.13 -19.58 0.58
C ASP A 304 -12.90 -19.19 1.41
N LYS A 305 -11.74 -18.88 0.77
CA LYS A 305 -10.52 -18.46 1.45
C LYS A 305 -10.53 -16.96 1.81
N ALA A 306 -11.46 -16.19 1.25
CA ALA A 306 -11.64 -14.79 1.62
C ALA A 306 -12.18 -14.68 3.06
N ALA A 307 -11.61 -13.74 3.84
CA ALA A 307 -12.11 -13.46 5.19
C ALA A 307 -13.61 -13.11 5.15
N THR A 308 -14.40 -13.87 5.88
CA THR A 308 -15.82 -13.54 6.12
C THR A 308 -15.95 -12.42 7.15
N GLU A 309 -17.01 -11.60 7.04
CA GLU A 309 -17.30 -10.49 7.96
C GLU A 309 -17.37 -10.90 9.44
#